data_96826c5e94fcd49f6230656e03182f5b
#
_entry.id   96826c5e94fcd49f6230656e03182f5b
#
_cell.length_a   1.000
_cell.length_b   1.000
_cell.length_c   1.000
_cell.angle_alpha   90.00
_cell.angle_beta   90.00
_cell.angle_gamma   90.00
#
_symmetry.space_group_name_H-M   'P 1'
#
loop_
_entity.id
_entity.type
_entity.pdbx_description
1 polymer ?
#
loop_
_entity_poly.entity_id
_entity_poly.type
_entity_poly.pdbx_seq_one_letter_code
_entity_poly.pdbx_strand_id
1 'polypeptide(L)'
;MILTAENYYSQEADMEYLSVSQYKSFCGTGGRPGCEFHTMKKLVGDWTDPPTTPLLVGSYVDSYFEGPESMARFKAENPDIFNSRTGEIKAAYKQAEVLIAAAERQPVFMDYLSGEKQVIMIGEIAGAKWKIKMDSYIPGAAIVDLKILKAFRSISTRNPADVWVKDAGYEKFYHYWGYDLQLAVYQEIVRQNTGDKLPCYLAPITKETVPDLAILQLMQKELDDALASITEYRVDRIQALKAGEIYPDMCGECDCCRANMVLEGPVWAADV
;
A
#
# COMPACT_ATOMS: atom_id res chain seq x y z
N MET A 1 4.26 -21.73 5.78
CA MET A 1 5.44 -21.25 6.55
C MET A 1 5.02 -20.40 7.76
N ILE A 2 5.89 -20.15 8.77
CA ILE A 2 5.66 -19.16 9.83
C ILE A 2 6.20 -17.82 9.34
N LEU A 3 5.36 -16.78 9.34
CA LEU A 3 5.78 -15.45 8.94
C LEU A 3 6.42 -14.71 10.11
N THR A 4 7.54 -14.04 9.82
CA THR A 4 8.30 -13.17 10.72
C THR A 4 8.59 -11.85 10.01
N ALA A 5 9.13 -10.85 10.71
CA ALA A 5 9.53 -9.59 10.10
C ALA A 5 10.59 -9.79 8.98
N GLU A 6 11.47 -10.78 9.12
CA GLU A 6 12.56 -11.07 8.20
C GLU A 6 12.07 -11.70 6.90
N ASN A 7 11.03 -12.53 6.95
CA ASN A 7 10.55 -13.26 5.77
C ASN A 7 9.22 -12.73 5.20
N TYR A 8 8.61 -11.71 5.83
CA TYR A 8 7.30 -11.20 5.40
C TYR A 8 7.27 -10.78 3.92
N TYR A 9 8.37 -10.24 3.41
CA TYR A 9 8.52 -9.79 2.02
C TYR A 9 9.32 -10.77 1.16
N SER A 10 9.58 -11.99 1.65
CA SER A 10 10.26 -12.99 0.82
C SER A 10 9.37 -13.44 -0.34
N GLN A 11 9.98 -13.81 -1.45
CA GLN A 11 9.29 -14.36 -2.61
C GLN A 11 8.41 -15.57 -2.24
N GLU A 12 8.91 -16.45 -1.38
CA GLU A 12 8.17 -17.61 -0.90
C GLU A 12 6.90 -17.20 -0.16
N ALA A 13 6.99 -16.22 0.76
CA ALA A 13 5.83 -15.70 1.46
C ALA A 13 4.86 -14.97 0.52
N ASP A 14 5.38 -14.25 -0.47
CA ASP A 14 4.58 -13.55 -1.46
C ASP A 14 3.86 -14.51 -2.43
N MET A 15 4.43 -15.70 -2.67
CA MET A 15 3.77 -16.74 -3.46
C MET A 15 2.74 -17.52 -2.66
N GLU A 16 3.00 -17.82 -1.36
CA GLU A 16 2.07 -18.58 -0.51
C GLU A 16 0.86 -17.75 -0.04
N TYR A 17 1.07 -16.46 0.28
CA TYR A 17 0.03 -15.58 0.83
C TYR A 17 -0.32 -14.46 -0.12
N LEU A 18 -1.59 -14.03 -0.11
CA LEU A 18 -1.98 -12.73 -0.64
C LEU A 18 -1.74 -11.63 0.41
N SER A 19 -1.44 -10.44 -0.07
CA SER A 19 -1.52 -9.21 0.70
C SER A 19 -2.43 -8.22 -0.02
N VAL A 20 -2.91 -7.19 0.67
CA VAL A 20 -3.76 -6.18 0.02
C VAL A 20 -3.00 -5.45 -1.08
N SER A 21 -1.71 -5.20 -0.90
CA SER A 21 -0.88 -4.58 -1.95
C SER A 21 -0.77 -5.44 -3.20
N GLN A 22 -0.61 -6.77 -3.04
CA GLN A 22 -0.64 -7.69 -4.17
C GLN A 22 -2.01 -7.71 -4.85
N TYR A 23 -3.09 -7.86 -4.07
CA TYR A 23 -4.45 -7.87 -4.62
C TYR A 23 -4.75 -6.60 -5.41
N LYS A 24 -4.41 -5.41 -4.88
CA LYS A 24 -4.53 -4.14 -5.60
C LYS A 24 -3.64 -4.07 -6.85
N SER A 25 -2.47 -4.71 -6.84
CA SER A 25 -1.60 -4.75 -8.03
C SER A 25 -2.15 -5.63 -9.14
N PHE A 26 -2.85 -6.71 -8.80
CA PHE A 26 -3.56 -7.56 -9.78
C PHE A 26 -4.84 -6.90 -10.28
N CYS A 27 -5.70 -6.44 -9.36
CA CYS A 27 -7.06 -6.02 -9.67
C CYS A 27 -7.20 -4.52 -9.95
N GLY A 28 -6.22 -3.72 -9.54
CA GLY A 28 -6.29 -2.26 -9.58
C GLY A 28 -7.10 -1.66 -8.44
N THR A 29 -7.17 -0.33 -8.45
CA THR A 29 -8.03 0.52 -7.64
C THR A 29 -8.54 1.66 -8.53
N GLY A 30 -9.43 2.53 -8.06
CA GLY A 30 -9.81 3.73 -8.81
C GLY A 30 -8.61 4.58 -9.25
N GLY A 31 -7.57 4.66 -8.40
CA GLY A 31 -6.37 5.48 -8.63
C GLY A 31 -5.21 4.81 -9.34
N ARG A 32 -5.27 3.50 -9.55
CA ARG A 32 -4.19 2.74 -10.17
C ARG A 32 -4.73 1.53 -10.90
N PRO A 33 -4.52 1.41 -12.22
CA PRO A 33 -4.89 0.21 -12.94
C PRO A 33 -4.09 -1.00 -12.44
N GLY A 34 -4.73 -2.16 -12.39
CA GLY A 34 -4.07 -3.44 -12.13
C GLY A 34 -3.36 -3.96 -13.37
N CYS A 35 -2.35 -4.79 -13.17
CA CYS A 35 -1.69 -5.50 -14.25
C CYS A 35 -1.16 -6.85 -13.77
N GLU A 36 -1.76 -7.92 -14.25
CA GLU A 36 -1.37 -9.28 -13.87
C GLU A 36 0.07 -9.59 -14.28
N PHE A 37 0.44 -9.26 -15.53
CA PHE A 37 1.78 -9.50 -16.05
C PHE A 37 2.86 -8.79 -15.23
N HIS A 38 2.69 -7.49 -14.97
CA HIS A 38 3.61 -6.71 -14.15
C HIS A 38 3.72 -7.28 -12.73
N THR A 39 2.57 -7.63 -12.12
CA THR A 39 2.54 -8.16 -10.76
C THR A 39 3.24 -9.52 -10.69
N MET A 40 2.98 -10.42 -11.63
CA MET A 40 3.66 -11.72 -11.68
C MET A 40 5.16 -11.57 -11.92
N LYS A 41 5.59 -10.69 -12.84
CA LYS A 41 7.02 -10.41 -13.06
C LYS A 41 7.73 -9.92 -11.79
N LYS A 42 7.05 -9.11 -10.96
CA LYS A 42 7.60 -8.69 -9.66
C LYS A 42 7.67 -9.86 -8.67
N LEU A 43 6.62 -10.67 -8.58
CA LEU A 43 6.56 -11.79 -7.66
C LEU A 43 7.65 -12.85 -7.93
N VAL A 44 7.98 -13.09 -9.21
CA VAL A 44 9.05 -14.04 -9.57
C VAL A 44 10.44 -13.40 -9.63
N GLY A 45 10.57 -12.10 -9.37
CA GLY A 45 11.84 -11.37 -9.34
C GLY A 45 12.37 -10.92 -10.71
N ASP A 46 11.58 -11.07 -11.77
CA ASP A 46 11.93 -10.68 -13.16
C ASP A 46 11.77 -9.18 -13.43
N TRP A 47 11.17 -8.44 -12.51
CA TRP A 47 10.96 -7.01 -12.64
C TRP A 47 11.06 -6.31 -11.28
N THR A 48 11.70 -5.14 -11.29
CA THR A 48 11.76 -4.25 -10.11
C THR A 48 11.44 -2.83 -10.56
N ASP A 49 10.46 -2.21 -9.90
CA ASP A 49 10.16 -0.80 -10.14
C ASP A 49 11.26 0.07 -9.50
N PRO A 50 11.80 1.08 -10.22
CA PRO A 50 12.79 1.97 -9.63
C PRO A 50 12.16 2.78 -8.48
N PRO A 51 12.87 2.96 -7.36
CA PRO A 51 12.37 3.76 -6.26
C PRO A 51 12.26 5.23 -6.70
N THR A 52 11.12 5.85 -6.37
CA THR A 52 10.91 7.29 -6.61
C THR A 52 11.16 8.10 -5.34
N THR A 53 11.55 9.37 -5.48
CA THR A 53 11.73 10.27 -4.32
C THR A 53 10.50 10.31 -3.40
N PRO A 54 9.25 10.45 -3.91
CA PRO A 54 8.07 10.41 -3.04
C PRO A 54 7.88 9.09 -2.29
N LEU A 55 8.25 7.96 -2.90
CA LEU A 55 8.19 6.66 -2.25
C LEU A 55 9.22 6.57 -1.11
N LEU A 56 10.48 6.96 -1.39
CA LEU A 56 11.55 6.95 -0.39
C LEU A 56 11.28 7.90 0.80
N VAL A 57 10.65 9.06 0.55
CA VAL A 57 10.17 9.95 1.63
C VAL A 57 9.12 9.25 2.48
N GLY A 58 8.15 8.55 1.87
CA GLY A 58 7.16 7.76 2.61
C GLY A 58 7.82 6.67 3.44
N SER A 59 8.65 5.84 2.83
CA SER A 59 9.36 4.74 3.52
C SER A 59 10.26 5.22 4.67
N TYR A 60 10.87 6.40 4.54
CA TYR A 60 11.65 7.01 5.63
C TYR A 60 10.76 7.33 6.83
N VAL A 61 9.59 7.96 6.59
CA VAL A 61 8.63 8.31 7.65
C VAL A 61 8.07 7.05 8.30
N ASP A 62 7.68 6.06 7.50
CA ASP A 62 7.20 4.76 8.00
C ASP A 62 8.25 4.11 8.88
N SER A 63 9.51 4.00 8.41
CA SER A 63 10.61 3.41 9.17
C SER A 63 10.92 4.16 10.48
N TYR A 64 10.71 5.48 10.51
CA TYR A 64 10.86 6.26 11.74
C TYR A 64 9.82 5.87 12.79
N PHE A 65 8.53 5.81 12.42
CA PHE A 65 7.45 5.45 13.32
C PHE A 65 7.39 3.95 13.67
N GLU A 66 8.00 3.11 12.85
CA GLU A 66 8.22 1.69 13.17
C GLU A 66 9.23 1.49 14.29
N GLY A 67 10.26 2.35 14.38
CA GLY A 67 11.23 2.37 15.45
C GLY A 67 12.70 2.31 14.99
N PRO A 68 13.64 2.34 15.97
CA PRO A 68 15.07 2.50 15.67
C PRO A 68 15.67 1.41 14.79
N GLU A 69 15.24 0.15 14.96
CA GLU A 69 15.75 -0.98 14.17
C GLU A 69 15.31 -0.87 12.70
N SER A 70 14.06 -0.52 12.45
CA SER A 70 13.55 -0.29 11.10
C SER A 70 14.25 0.88 10.43
N MET A 71 14.44 1.99 11.14
CA MET A 71 15.20 3.14 10.65
C MET A 71 16.65 2.78 10.34
N ALA A 72 17.31 1.96 11.16
CA ALA A 72 18.68 1.52 10.89
C ALA A 72 18.76 0.66 9.61
N ARG A 73 17.80 -0.26 9.44
CA ARG A 73 17.68 -1.08 8.23
C ARG A 73 17.44 -0.22 7.00
N PHE A 74 16.47 0.70 7.06
CA PHE A 74 16.17 1.62 5.97
C PHE A 74 17.40 2.42 5.52
N LYS A 75 18.21 2.93 6.48
CA LYS A 75 19.44 3.65 6.19
C LYS A 75 20.48 2.76 5.50
N ALA A 76 20.60 1.52 5.90
CA ALA A 76 21.52 0.55 5.30
C ALA A 76 21.12 0.18 3.87
N GLU A 77 19.82 0.04 3.61
CA GLU A 77 19.27 -0.30 2.30
C GLU A 77 19.24 0.88 1.31
N ASN A 78 19.23 2.12 1.83
CA ASN A 78 19.12 3.35 1.02
C ASN A 78 20.26 4.35 1.31
N PRO A 79 21.53 3.94 1.20
CA PRO A 79 22.66 4.84 1.52
C PRO A 79 22.70 6.09 0.63
N ASP A 80 22.18 5.98 -0.59
CA ASP A 80 22.22 7.08 -1.58
C ASP A 80 21.34 8.28 -1.22
N ILE A 81 20.40 8.15 -0.31
CA ILE A 81 19.59 9.29 0.13
C ILE A 81 20.28 10.11 1.25
N PHE A 82 21.40 9.63 1.78
CA PHE A 82 22.18 10.30 2.80
C PHE A 82 23.49 10.88 2.24
N ASN A 83 23.99 11.92 2.88
CA ASN A 83 25.31 12.47 2.60
C ASN A 83 26.36 11.54 3.22
N SER A 84 27.23 10.97 2.39
CA SER A 84 28.26 10.01 2.82
C SER A 84 29.26 10.58 3.85
N ARG A 85 29.44 11.91 3.89
CA ARG A 85 30.38 12.58 4.81
C ARG A 85 29.72 12.98 6.13
N THR A 86 28.47 13.48 6.11
CA THR A 86 27.79 14.00 7.32
C THR A 86 26.77 13.02 7.90
N GLY A 87 26.33 12.01 7.13
CA GLY A 87 25.23 11.11 7.50
C GLY A 87 23.86 11.76 7.46
N GLU A 88 23.75 13.05 7.13
CA GLU A 88 22.50 13.77 7.06
C GLU A 88 21.71 13.39 5.80
N ILE A 89 20.39 13.48 5.89
CA ILE A 89 19.51 13.25 4.73
C ILE A 89 19.72 14.36 3.69
N LYS A 90 19.80 13.97 2.41
CA LYS A 90 19.95 14.92 1.29
C LYS A 90 18.71 15.80 1.12
N ALA A 91 18.89 17.02 0.61
CA ALA A 91 17.86 18.04 0.46
C ALA A 91 16.56 17.53 -0.22
N ALA A 92 16.69 16.66 -1.23
CA ALA A 92 15.55 16.09 -1.95
C ALA A 92 14.61 15.25 -1.07
N TYR A 93 15.10 14.77 0.08
CA TYR A 93 14.35 13.88 0.99
C TYR A 93 14.03 14.54 2.35
N LYS A 94 14.50 15.79 2.60
CA LYS A 94 14.29 16.50 3.88
C LYS A 94 12.83 16.71 4.24
N GLN A 95 11.92 16.59 3.27
CA GLN A 95 10.48 16.60 3.53
C GLN A 95 10.09 15.54 4.55
N ALA A 96 10.76 14.38 4.60
CA ALA A 96 10.46 13.34 5.59
C ALA A 96 10.62 13.85 7.03
N GLU A 97 11.67 14.62 7.33
CA GLU A 97 11.89 15.21 8.66
C GLU A 97 10.80 16.23 9.02
N VAL A 98 10.31 16.98 8.02
CA VAL A 98 9.20 17.93 8.23
C VAL A 98 7.91 17.21 8.57
N LEU A 99 7.62 16.07 7.90
CA LEU A 99 6.45 15.25 8.16
C LEU A 99 6.49 14.64 9.57
N ILE A 100 7.63 14.08 9.96
CA ILE A 100 7.85 13.51 11.29
C ILE A 100 7.64 14.60 12.36
N ALA A 101 8.30 15.75 12.25
CA ALA A 101 8.16 16.83 13.19
C ALA A 101 6.73 17.39 13.25
N ALA A 102 5.96 17.33 12.15
CA ALA A 102 4.57 17.71 12.14
C ALA A 102 3.70 16.72 12.95
N ALA A 103 3.94 15.42 12.79
CA ALA A 103 3.24 14.38 13.54
C ALA A 103 3.55 14.43 15.04
N GLU A 104 4.82 14.54 15.40
CA GLU A 104 5.26 14.59 16.81
C GLU A 104 4.67 15.77 17.61
N ARG A 105 4.30 16.87 16.94
CA ARG A 105 3.62 18.00 17.57
C ARG A 105 2.13 17.75 17.87
N GLN A 106 1.58 16.62 17.44
CA GLN A 106 0.16 16.28 17.59
C GLN A 106 -0.02 15.10 18.55
N PRO A 107 -0.28 15.35 19.85
CA PRO A 107 -0.39 14.28 20.84
C PRO A 107 -1.40 13.20 20.45
N VAL A 108 -2.60 13.59 20.00
CA VAL A 108 -3.63 12.63 19.56
C VAL A 108 -3.14 11.77 18.39
N PHE A 109 -2.41 12.33 17.43
CA PHE A 109 -1.86 11.58 16.31
C PHE A 109 -0.84 10.54 16.80
N MET A 110 0.03 10.94 17.72
CA MET A 110 1.03 10.07 18.32
C MET A 110 0.39 8.98 19.21
N ASP A 111 -0.70 9.27 19.91
CA ASP A 111 -1.45 8.27 20.69
C ASP A 111 -1.98 7.14 19.79
N TYR A 112 -2.55 7.47 18.64
CA TYR A 112 -2.99 6.46 17.67
C TYR A 112 -1.82 5.67 17.04
N LEU A 113 -0.65 6.27 16.94
CA LEU A 113 0.56 5.58 16.47
C LEU A 113 1.32 4.88 17.61
N SER A 114 0.85 4.88 18.87
CA SER A 114 1.57 4.27 19.99
C SER A 114 1.37 2.77 20.14
N GLY A 115 0.50 2.15 19.35
CA GLY A 115 0.24 0.71 19.40
C GLY A 115 1.45 -0.15 19.03
N GLU A 116 1.27 -1.46 19.16
CA GLU A 116 2.26 -2.45 18.74
C GLU A 116 2.59 -2.29 17.25
N LYS A 117 3.90 -2.31 16.93
CA LYS A 117 4.39 -2.02 15.59
C LYS A 117 4.57 -3.28 14.76
N GLN A 118 4.26 -3.16 13.47
CA GLN A 118 4.56 -4.20 12.48
C GLN A 118 4.00 -5.57 12.85
N VAL A 119 2.82 -5.58 13.52
CA VAL A 119 2.17 -6.81 13.93
C VAL A 119 1.72 -7.60 12.69
N ILE A 120 2.23 -8.83 12.58
CA ILE A 120 1.93 -9.73 11.48
C ILE A 120 0.84 -10.70 11.92
N MET A 121 -0.22 -10.81 11.12
CA MET A 121 -1.25 -11.84 11.25
C MET A 121 -1.55 -12.46 9.90
N ILE A 122 -2.07 -13.68 9.93
CA ILE A 122 -2.55 -14.40 8.76
C ILE A 122 -4.00 -14.80 8.94
N GLY A 123 -4.72 -14.93 7.86
CA GLY A 123 -6.12 -15.38 7.87
C GLY A 123 -6.52 -15.90 6.49
N GLU A 124 -7.80 -16.18 6.32
CA GLU A 124 -8.36 -16.69 5.07
C GLU A 124 -9.51 -15.80 4.61
N ILE A 125 -9.46 -15.33 3.36
CA ILE A 125 -10.53 -14.54 2.74
C ILE A 125 -10.74 -15.06 1.32
N ALA A 126 -11.98 -15.33 0.95
CA ALA A 126 -12.38 -15.82 -0.37
C ALA A 126 -11.53 -17.04 -0.82
N GLY A 127 -11.34 -18.02 0.07
CA GLY A 127 -10.63 -19.27 -0.22
C GLY A 127 -9.10 -19.18 -0.31
N ALA A 128 -8.49 -18.01 -0.09
CA ALA A 128 -7.04 -17.86 -0.10
C ALA A 128 -6.48 -17.47 1.26
N LYS A 129 -5.21 -17.82 1.48
CA LYS A 129 -4.45 -17.34 2.64
C LYS A 129 -3.98 -15.91 2.42
N TRP A 130 -4.19 -15.08 3.41
CA TRP A 130 -3.77 -13.67 3.41
C TRP A 130 -2.80 -13.40 4.54
N LYS A 131 -1.90 -12.45 4.30
CA LYS A 131 -1.00 -11.89 5.31
C LYS A 131 -1.20 -10.38 5.43
N ILE A 132 -1.18 -9.90 6.67
CA ILE A 132 -1.21 -8.48 6.99
C ILE A 132 -0.02 -8.11 7.86
N LYS A 133 0.35 -6.84 7.82
CA LYS A 133 1.36 -6.23 8.69
C LYS A 133 0.88 -4.83 9.04
N MET A 134 0.49 -4.63 10.28
CA MET A 134 -0.16 -3.39 10.77
C MET A 134 0.88 -2.40 11.29
N ASP A 135 0.73 -1.12 10.92
CA ASP A 135 1.65 -0.05 11.35
C ASP A 135 1.50 0.27 12.83
N SER A 136 0.27 0.26 13.34
CA SER A 136 -0.02 0.42 14.77
C SER A 136 -1.26 -0.41 15.13
N TYR A 137 -1.07 -1.42 15.95
CA TYR A 137 -2.12 -2.26 16.47
C TYR A 137 -2.30 -2.00 17.96
N ILE A 138 -3.51 -1.61 18.36
CA ILE A 138 -3.88 -1.38 19.78
C ILE A 138 -4.80 -2.53 20.17
N PRO A 139 -4.28 -3.57 20.86
CA PRO A 139 -5.05 -4.77 21.20
C PRO A 139 -6.37 -4.45 21.91
N GLY A 140 -7.46 -5.03 21.41
CA GLY A 140 -8.80 -4.82 21.93
C GLY A 140 -9.39 -3.41 21.69
N ALA A 141 -8.69 -2.51 20.99
CA ALA A 141 -9.11 -1.12 20.83
C ALA A 141 -9.13 -0.62 19.39
N ALA A 142 -8.05 -0.78 18.60
CA ALA A 142 -7.99 -0.16 17.28
C ALA A 142 -6.96 -0.80 16.34
N ILE A 143 -7.19 -0.65 15.03
CA ILE A 143 -6.25 -0.88 13.95
C ILE A 143 -5.98 0.48 13.32
N VAL A 144 -4.72 0.91 13.24
CA VAL A 144 -4.31 2.20 12.68
C VAL A 144 -3.28 2.00 11.59
N ASP A 145 -3.50 2.66 10.46
CA ASP A 145 -2.67 2.57 9.27
C ASP A 145 -2.15 3.96 8.90
N LEU A 146 -0.83 4.14 8.92
CA LEU A 146 -0.16 5.39 8.57
C LEU A 146 -0.12 5.56 7.05
N LYS A 147 -0.45 6.74 6.56
CA LYS A 147 -0.39 7.04 5.13
C LYS A 147 0.30 8.37 4.84
N ILE A 148 1.33 8.31 4.01
CA ILE A 148 2.04 9.49 3.55
C ILE A 148 1.52 9.85 2.16
N LEU A 149 0.72 10.91 2.08
CA LEU A 149 -0.06 11.30 0.91
C LEU A 149 0.46 12.59 0.27
N LYS A 150 0.08 12.86 -0.98
CA LYS A 150 0.30 14.17 -1.58
C LYS A 150 -0.62 15.22 -0.94
N ALA A 151 -1.91 14.91 -0.87
CA ALA A 151 -2.97 15.68 -0.23
C ALA A 151 -4.16 14.75 0.05
N PHE A 152 -5.05 15.10 0.99
CA PHE A 152 -6.26 14.31 1.25
C PHE A 152 -7.56 15.13 1.30
N ARG A 153 -7.46 16.46 1.24
CA ARG A 153 -8.63 17.35 1.34
C ARG A 153 -9.16 17.86 0.03
N SER A 154 -8.35 17.81 -1.01
CA SER A 154 -8.75 18.36 -2.30
C SER A 154 -8.85 17.29 -3.34
N ILE A 155 -10.05 17.08 -3.82
CA ILE A 155 -10.33 16.29 -5.01
C ILE A 155 -10.87 17.28 -6.02
N SER A 156 -10.01 17.88 -6.85
CA SER A 156 -10.37 18.82 -7.90
C SER A 156 -10.02 18.25 -9.27
N THR A 157 -10.93 18.42 -10.20
CA THR A 157 -10.87 17.90 -11.57
C THR A 157 -9.73 18.46 -12.43
N ARG A 158 -8.93 19.39 -11.91
CA ARG A 158 -7.87 20.08 -12.64
C ARG A 158 -6.46 19.64 -12.28
N ASN A 159 -6.32 18.78 -11.28
CA ASN A 159 -5.02 18.31 -10.80
C ASN A 159 -4.99 16.79 -10.86
N PRO A 160 -3.96 16.15 -11.45
CA PRO A 160 -3.84 14.69 -11.51
C PRO A 160 -3.73 13.98 -10.14
N ALA A 161 -3.66 14.74 -9.05
CA ALA A 161 -3.80 14.21 -7.69
C ALA A 161 -5.24 14.15 -7.21
N ASP A 162 -6.14 14.75 -7.95
CA ASP A 162 -7.55 14.86 -7.65
C ASP A 162 -8.29 13.76 -8.40
N VAL A 163 -9.08 13.02 -7.68
CA VAL A 163 -9.77 11.87 -8.21
C VAL A 163 -11.15 12.27 -8.68
N TRP A 164 -11.26 12.56 -9.96
CA TRP A 164 -12.54 12.62 -10.63
C TRP A 164 -12.80 11.28 -11.36
N VAL A 165 -13.79 10.55 -10.92
CA VAL A 165 -14.34 9.42 -11.67
C VAL A 165 -15.41 9.97 -12.60
N LYS A 166 -15.18 9.88 -13.88
CA LYS A 166 -15.93 10.54 -14.97
C LYS A 166 -17.45 10.41 -14.89
N ASP A 167 -17.97 9.37 -14.30
CA ASP A 167 -19.42 9.08 -14.24
C ASP A 167 -19.97 8.94 -12.81
N ALA A 168 -19.15 9.04 -11.78
CA ALA A 168 -19.54 8.83 -10.38
C ALA A 168 -19.42 10.08 -9.47
N GLY A 169 -18.92 11.20 -9.98
CA GLY A 169 -18.66 12.39 -9.18
C GLY A 169 -17.38 12.27 -8.34
N TYR A 170 -17.34 12.99 -7.22
CA TYR A 170 -16.20 12.97 -6.32
C TYR A 170 -16.16 11.66 -5.52
N GLU A 171 -15.03 10.97 -5.56
CA GLU A 171 -14.75 9.82 -4.72
C GLU A 171 -13.85 10.20 -3.55
N LYS A 172 -14.06 9.58 -2.41
CA LYS A 172 -13.20 9.79 -1.25
C LYS A 172 -11.81 9.21 -1.54
N PHE A 173 -10.76 9.93 -1.23
CA PHE A 173 -9.38 9.53 -1.54
C PHE A 173 -9.04 8.13 -1.01
N TYR A 174 -9.53 7.75 0.17
CA TYR A 174 -9.23 6.45 0.75
C TYR A 174 -9.91 5.29 0.02
N HIS A 175 -11.08 5.52 -0.58
CA HIS A 175 -11.75 4.56 -1.44
C HIS A 175 -11.02 4.42 -2.77
N TYR A 176 -10.70 5.55 -3.40
CA TYR A 176 -9.96 5.59 -4.66
C TYR A 176 -8.62 4.86 -4.62
N TRP A 177 -7.86 5.01 -3.53
CA TRP A 177 -6.59 4.34 -3.34
C TRP A 177 -6.72 2.95 -2.68
N GLY A 178 -7.94 2.51 -2.36
CA GLY A 178 -8.21 1.23 -1.71
C GLY A 178 -7.59 1.12 -0.31
N TYR A 179 -7.63 2.20 0.48
CA TYR A 179 -7.22 2.15 1.88
C TYR A 179 -8.31 1.58 2.77
N ASP A 180 -9.58 1.77 2.39
CA ASP A 180 -10.73 1.09 2.98
C ASP A 180 -10.64 -0.42 2.78
N LEU A 181 -10.29 -0.87 1.57
CA LEU A 181 -10.04 -2.28 1.29
C LEU A 181 -8.90 -2.84 2.16
N GLN A 182 -7.83 -2.07 2.36
CA GLN A 182 -6.72 -2.48 3.21
C GLN A 182 -7.17 -2.67 4.66
N LEU A 183 -7.87 -1.69 5.21
CA LEU A 183 -8.35 -1.76 6.59
C LEU A 183 -9.46 -2.81 6.77
N ALA A 184 -10.29 -3.05 5.76
CA ALA A 184 -11.30 -4.12 5.76
C ALA A 184 -10.66 -5.52 5.89
N VAL A 185 -9.61 -5.78 5.09
CA VAL A 185 -8.83 -7.03 5.18
C VAL A 185 -8.14 -7.14 6.54
N TYR A 186 -7.56 -6.04 7.04
CA TYR A 186 -6.90 -6.03 8.36
C TYR A 186 -7.89 -6.34 9.47
N GLN A 187 -9.07 -5.69 9.47
CA GLN A 187 -10.13 -5.93 10.45
C GLN A 187 -10.60 -7.38 10.43
N GLU A 188 -10.82 -7.95 9.25
CA GLU A 188 -11.29 -9.33 9.13
C GLU A 188 -10.24 -10.33 9.63
N ILE A 189 -8.96 -10.15 9.26
CA ILE A 189 -7.89 -11.04 9.73
C ILE A 189 -7.67 -10.90 11.24
N VAL A 190 -7.72 -9.68 11.80
CA VAL A 190 -7.69 -9.47 13.25
C VAL A 190 -8.86 -10.18 13.91
N ARG A 191 -10.08 -10.05 13.37
CA ARG A 191 -11.28 -10.75 13.88
C ARG A 191 -11.10 -12.28 13.90
N GLN A 192 -10.48 -12.85 12.86
CA GLN A 192 -10.21 -14.30 12.81
C GLN A 192 -9.20 -14.74 13.88
N ASN A 193 -8.23 -13.90 14.22
CA ASN A 193 -7.18 -14.25 15.17
C ASN A 193 -7.56 -13.95 16.63
N THR A 194 -8.40 -12.93 16.88
CA THR A 194 -8.71 -12.45 18.23
C THR A 194 -10.17 -12.60 18.64
N GLY A 195 -11.07 -12.72 17.67
CA GLY A 195 -12.52 -12.65 17.87
C GLY A 195 -13.07 -11.21 17.82
N ASP A 196 -12.22 -10.19 17.90
CA ASP A 196 -12.64 -8.79 18.01
C ASP A 196 -12.75 -8.12 16.63
N LYS A 197 -13.87 -7.44 16.38
CA LYS A 197 -14.07 -6.56 15.22
C LYS A 197 -13.75 -5.13 15.62
N LEU A 198 -12.47 -4.75 15.52
CA LEU A 198 -11.96 -3.48 16.01
C LEU A 198 -12.25 -2.31 15.05
N PRO A 199 -12.45 -1.08 15.56
CA PRO A 199 -12.50 0.11 14.71
C PRO A 199 -11.17 0.33 13.98
N CYS A 200 -11.28 0.83 12.74
CA CYS A 200 -10.15 1.06 11.86
C CYS A 200 -9.96 2.55 11.56
N TYR A 201 -8.72 2.97 11.63
CA TYR A 201 -8.34 4.37 11.45
C TYR A 201 -7.24 4.52 10.40
N LEU A 202 -7.36 5.55 9.57
CA LEU A 202 -6.25 6.08 8.79
C LEU A 202 -5.61 7.24 9.54
N ALA A 203 -4.29 7.27 9.57
CA ALA A 203 -3.48 8.36 10.09
C ALA A 203 -2.70 9.02 8.92
N PRO A 204 -3.36 9.82 8.06
CA PRO A 204 -2.71 10.44 6.92
C PRO A 204 -1.89 11.66 7.32
N ILE A 205 -0.70 11.80 6.67
CA ILE A 205 0.15 12.99 6.68
C ILE A 205 0.37 13.42 5.24
N THR A 206 0.15 14.70 4.92
CA THR A 206 0.31 15.19 3.56
C THR A 206 1.71 15.76 3.30
N LYS A 207 2.22 15.56 2.06
CA LYS A 207 3.50 16.11 1.58
C LYS A 207 3.38 17.56 1.10
N GLU A 208 2.44 18.32 1.65
CA GLU A 208 2.32 19.75 1.39
C GLU A 208 3.42 20.54 2.10
N THR A 209 3.64 21.79 1.71
CA THR A 209 4.66 22.67 2.34
C THR A 209 4.45 22.79 3.85
N VAL A 210 3.18 22.90 4.26
CA VAL A 210 2.76 22.73 5.65
C VAL A 210 1.95 21.46 5.70
N PRO A 211 2.45 20.39 6.32
CA PRO A 211 1.75 19.10 6.36
C PRO A 211 0.39 19.20 7.03
N ASP A 212 -0.60 18.62 6.42
CA ASP A 212 -1.90 18.42 7.04
C ASP A 212 -2.00 16.99 7.58
N LEU A 213 -2.63 16.84 8.75
CA LEU A 213 -2.75 15.58 9.47
C LEU A 213 -4.19 15.37 9.93
N ALA A 214 -4.59 14.11 9.98
CA ALA A 214 -5.88 13.73 10.55
C ALA A 214 -5.81 12.32 11.12
N ILE A 215 -6.74 12.00 12.01
CA ILE A 215 -7.12 10.63 12.36
C ILE A 215 -8.52 10.43 11.81
N LEU A 216 -8.65 9.54 10.85
CA LEU A 216 -9.89 9.31 10.11
C LEU A 216 -10.43 7.92 10.45
N GLN A 217 -11.53 7.85 11.19
CA GLN A 217 -12.23 6.59 11.43
C GLN A 217 -13.08 6.24 10.20
N LEU A 218 -12.92 5.01 9.68
CA LEU A 218 -13.77 4.51 8.62
C LEU A 218 -15.08 3.95 9.19
N MET A 219 -16.17 4.20 8.46
CA MET A 219 -17.47 3.64 8.84
C MET A 219 -17.48 2.12 8.61
N GLN A 220 -18.11 1.38 9.53
CA GLN A 220 -18.17 -0.08 9.42
C GLN A 220 -18.78 -0.54 8.09
N LYS A 221 -19.82 0.18 7.61
CA LYS A 221 -20.42 -0.14 6.32
C LYS A 221 -19.44 -0.04 5.17
N GLU A 222 -18.55 0.94 5.16
CA GLU A 222 -17.52 1.11 4.12
C GLU A 222 -16.52 -0.05 4.15
N LEU A 223 -16.13 -0.50 5.35
CA LEU A 223 -15.26 -1.66 5.52
C LEU A 223 -15.95 -2.96 5.07
N ASP A 224 -17.23 -3.15 5.41
CA ASP A 224 -17.98 -4.33 5.02
C ASP A 224 -18.19 -4.37 3.48
N ASP A 225 -18.51 -3.24 2.86
CA ASP A 225 -18.65 -3.12 1.40
C ASP A 225 -17.31 -3.40 0.68
N ALA A 226 -16.21 -2.85 1.21
CA ALA A 226 -14.86 -3.07 0.67
C ALA A 226 -14.44 -4.54 0.79
N LEU A 227 -14.69 -5.18 1.92
CA LEU A 227 -14.41 -6.61 2.10
C LEU A 227 -15.25 -7.48 1.12
N ALA A 228 -16.52 -7.16 0.96
CA ALA A 228 -17.41 -7.86 0.03
C ALA A 228 -17.01 -7.69 -1.44
N SER A 229 -16.22 -6.69 -1.78
CA SER A 229 -15.67 -6.51 -3.14
C SER A 229 -14.58 -7.53 -3.50
N ILE A 230 -14.02 -8.23 -2.52
CA ILE A 230 -13.09 -9.34 -2.72
C ILE A 230 -13.90 -10.58 -3.08
N THR A 231 -13.96 -10.92 -4.36
CA THR A 231 -14.73 -12.07 -4.85
C THR A 231 -13.85 -13.30 -4.98
N GLU A 232 -14.42 -14.49 -4.75
CA GLU A 232 -13.76 -15.78 -4.98
C GLU A 232 -13.20 -15.85 -6.40
N TYR A 233 -13.96 -15.45 -7.41
CA TYR A 233 -13.52 -15.45 -8.80
C TYR A 233 -12.20 -14.70 -9.03
N ARG A 234 -12.02 -13.51 -8.42
CA ARG A 234 -10.77 -12.74 -8.56
C ARG A 234 -9.63 -13.40 -7.80
N VAL A 235 -9.92 -13.95 -6.64
CA VAL A 235 -8.93 -14.63 -5.81
C VAL A 235 -8.47 -15.93 -6.46
N ASP A 236 -9.40 -16.73 -7.01
CA ASP A 236 -9.09 -17.96 -7.75
C ASP A 236 -8.21 -17.68 -8.96
N ARG A 237 -8.51 -16.61 -9.72
CA ARG A 237 -7.68 -16.19 -10.85
C ARG A 237 -6.26 -15.84 -10.41
N ILE A 238 -6.09 -15.10 -9.31
CA ILE A 238 -4.77 -14.77 -8.77
C ILE A 238 -4.02 -16.04 -8.32
N GLN A 239 -4.72 -16.98 -7.68
CA GLN A 239 -4.11 -18.26 -7.28
C GLN A 239 -3.67 -19.10 -8.49
N ALA A 240 -4.50 -19.19 -9.53
CA ALA A 240 -4.16 -19.87 -10.77
C ALA A 240 -2.94 -19.24 -11.47
N LEU A 241 -2.84 -17.89 -11.45
CA LEU A 241 -1.65 -17.18 -11.94
C LEU A 241 -0.40 -17.54 -11.15
N LYS A 242 -0.48 -17.51 -9.81
CA LYS A 242 0.63 -17.89 -8.93
C LYS A 242 1.05 -19.36 -9.08
N ALA A 243 0.08 -20.24 -9.34
CA ALA A 243 0.32 -21.66 -9.60
C ALA A 243 0.90 -21.92 -11.01
N GLY A 244 0.91 -20.93 -11.89
CA GLY A 244 1.33 -21.08 -13.28
C GLY A 244 0.35 -21.86 -14.15
N GLU A 245 -0.90 -21.97 -13.74
CA GLU A 245 -1.97 -22.67 -14.46
C GLU A 245 -2.53 -21.85 -15.62
N ILE A 246 -2.43 -20.53 -15.53
CA ILE A 246 -2.86 -19.59 -16.56
C ILE A 246 -1.79 -18.52 -16.81
N TYR A 247 -1.83 -17.91 -17.98
CA TYR A 247 -0.94 -16.80 -18.33
C TYR A 247 -1.50 -15.46 -17.85
N PRO A 248 -0.62 -14.55 -17.33
CA PRO A 248 -1.04 -13.22 -16.92
C PRO A 248 -1.33 -12.30 -18.10
N ASP A 249 -2.41 -11.53 -17.99
CA ASP A 249 -2.78 -10.53 -18.97
C ASP A 249 -1.89 -9.28 -18.85
N MET A 250 -1.47 -8.73 -20.01
CA MET A 250 -0.74 -7.46 -20.11
C MET A 250 -1.73 -6.29 -20.17
N CYS A 251 -1.53 -5.25 -19.36
CA CYS A 251 -2.35 -4.05 -19.48
C CYS A 251 -1.99 -3.16 -20.70
N GLY A 252 -0.81 -3.36 -21.29
CA GLY A 252 -0.31 -2.56 -22.42
C GLY A 252 0.24 -1.18 -22.04
N GLU A 253 -0.09 -0.64 -20.87
CA GLU A 253 0.16 0.75 -20.49
C GLU A 253 1.34 0.94 -19.53
N CYS A 254 1.62 -0.03 -18.67
CA CYS A 254 2.69 0.09 -17.68
C CYS A 254 4.07 -0.14 -18.29
N ASP A 255 5.13 0.37 -17.62
CA ASP A 255 6.50 0.25 -18.11
C ASP A 255 6.94 -1.20 -18.31
N CYS A 256 6.52 -2.10 -17.42
CA CYS A 256 6.81 -3.52 -17.56
C CYS A 256 6.19 -4.12 -18.83
N CYS A 257 4.92 -3.81 -19.13
CA CYS A 257 4.29 -4.27 -20.37
C CYS A 257 4.98 -3.67 -21.59
N ARG A 258 5.24 -2.35 -21.61
CA ARG A 258 5.93 -1.69 -22.72
C ARG A 258 7.32 -2.26 -22.96
N ALA A 259 8.08 -2.56 -21.92
CA ALA A 259 9.41 -3.15 -22.03
C ALA A 259 9.41 -4.60 -22.56
N ASN A 260 8.30 -5.31 -22.42
CA ASN A 260 8.16 -6.70 -22.83
C ASN A 260 7.25 -6.87 -24.09
N MET A 261 6.75 -5.76 -24.65
CA MET A 261 5.90 -5.80 -25.84
C MET A 261 6.72 -6.14 -27.07
N VAL A 262 6.20 -7.07 -27.87
CA VAL A 262 6.75 -7.42 -29.19
C VAL A 262 5.77 -6.92 -30.25
N LEU A 263 6.28 -6.16 -31.21
CA LEU A 263 5.47 -5.69 -32.34
C LEU A 263 5.23 -6.85 -33.33
N GLU A 264 3.99 -7.20 -33.51
CA GLU A 264 3.57 -8.26 -34.45
C GLU A 264 3.34 -7.73 -35.89
N GLY A 265 3.23 -6.42 -36.04
CA GLY A 265 3.01 -5.75 -37.32
C GLY A 265 2.60 -4.30 -37.20
N PRO A 266 2.32 -3.61 -38.33
CA PRO A 266 1.80 -2.26 -38.28
C PRO A 266 0.34 -2.24 -37.79
N VAL A 267 0.00 -1.20 -36.98
CA VAL A 267 -1.38 -0.92 -36.55
C VAL A 267 -1.87 0.38 -37.22
N TRP A 268 -3.15 0.55 -37.32
CA TRP A 268 -3.71 1.79 -37.86
C TRP A 268 -3.49 2.94 -36.85
N ALA A 269 -3.05 4.08 -37.34
CA ALA A 269 -2.82 5.23 -36.50
C ALA A 269 -4.08 5.73 -35.75
N ALA A 270 -5.27 5.38 -36.25
CA ALA A 270 -6.54 5.70 -35.60
C ALA A 270 -6.85 4.79 -34.38
N ASP A 271 -6.11 3.70 -34.21
CA ASP A 271 -6.30 2.72 -33.12
C ASP A 271 -5.33 2.97 -31.95
N VAL A 272 -4.51 4.02 -32.01
CA VAL A 272 -3.48 4.37 -31.01
C VAL A 272 -3.87 5.62 -30.22
#